data_0679ab549d7927dcf39f8657387d0676
#
_entry.id   0679ab549d7927dcf39f8657387d0676
#
_cell.length_a   1.000
_cell.length_b   1.000
_cell.length_c   1.000
_cell.angle_alpha   90.00
_cell.angle_beta   90.00
_cell.angle_gamma   90.00
#
_symmetry.space_group_name_H-M   'P 1'
#
loop_
_entity.id
_entity.type
_entity.pdbx_description
1 polymer ?
#
loop_
_entity_poly.entity_id
_entity_poly.type
_entity_poly.pdbx_seq_one_letter_code
_entity_poly.pdbx_strand_id
1 'polypeptide(L)'
;MVELDLSAPLDRHRATVLPEWIDWNGHMNVGFYVVAFDKATDTLCEQFGCSWDYTRQEIGMTFVLEAHVTYDREVTQGDPLRITTQILDHDAKRLHFIHAMYHATEGYLAATNELMLMNIDYASRRSAPWPDFARERIEKLAAAHKPLPVPEQAGRIIAIKRKK
;
A
#
# COMPACT_ATOMS: atom_id res chain seq x y z
N MET A 1 -0.82 20.14 -0.83
CA MET A 1 -1.06 18.84 -1.51
C MET A 1 -0.06 18.68 -2.63
N VAL A 2 0.47 17.47 -2.83
CA VAL A 2 1.37 17.16 -3.95
C VAL A 2 0.62 17.16 -5.29
N GLU A 3 1.33 17.31 -6.41
CA GLU A 3 0.77 17.07 -7.74
C GLU A 3 0.27 15.62 -7.84
N LEU A 4 -0.92 15.42 -8.41
CA LEU A 4 -1.51 14.11 -8.54
C LEU A 4 -0.81 13.29 -9.64
N ASP A 5 -0.23 12.16 -9.26
CA ASP A 5 0.40 11.24 -10.18
C ASP A 5 -0.62 10.15 -10.60
N LEU A 6 -0.96 10.15 -11.89
CA LEU A 6 -1.90 9.17 -12.48
C LEU A 6 -1.19 7.99 -13.14
N SER A 7 0.08 7.71 -12.79
CA SER A 7 0.74 6.50 -13.24
C SER A 7 0.00 5.25 -12.76
N ALA A 8 -0.10 4.25 -13.62
CA ALA A 8 -0.90 3.06 -13.40
C ALA A 8 -0.05 1.80 -13.64
N PRO A 9 0.38 1.08 -12.58
CA PRO A 9 0.20 1.40 -11.16
C PRO A 9 1.01 2.64 -10.71
N LEU A 10 0.64 3.26 -9.57
CA LEU A 10 1.44 4.31 -8.95
C LEU A 10 2.82 3.76 -8.57
N ASP A 11 3.90 4.39 -9.04
CA ASP A 11 5.28 3.91 -8.91
C ASP A 11 6.19 4.95 -8.28
N ARG A 12 5.93 5.32 -7.03
CA ARG A 12 6.66 6.42 -6.36
C ARG A 12 7.49 6.01 -5.16
N HIS A 13 7.23 4.84 -4.57
CA HIS A 13 7.93 4.46 -3.36
C HIS A 13 9.20 3.66 -3.64
N ARG A 14 10.30 4.10 -3.04
CA ARG A 14 11.62 3.45 -3.08
C ARG A 14 12.15 3.33 -1.66
N ALA A 15 12.82 2.22 -1.38
CA ALA A 15 13.46 1.95 -0.10
C ALA A 15 14.74 1.11 -0.33
N THR A 16 15.47 0.88 0.74
CA THR A 16 16.60 -0.05 0.77
C THR A 16 16.46 -0.91 2.00
N VAL A 17 16.75 -2.20 1.89
CA VAL A 17 16.72 -3.12 3.04
C VAL A 17 17.82 -2.74 4.03
N LEU A 18 17.42 -2.31 5.23
CA LEU A 18 18.32 -1.83 6.27
C LEU A 18 18.97 -2.99 7.04
N PRO A 19 20.18 -2.81 7.60
CA PRO A 19 20.84 -3.87 8.40
C PRO A 19 19.98 -4.38 9.56
N GLU A 20 19.28 -3.48 10.26
CA GLU A 20 18.39 -3.81 11.37
C GLU A 20 17.09 -4.53 10.96
N TRP A 21 16.85 -4.68 9.68
CA TRP A 21 15.71 -5.42 9.14
C TRP A 21 16.03 -6.92 8.94
N ILE A 22 17.31 -7.29 9.04
CA ILE A 22 17.77 -8.67 8.77
C ILE A 22 17.61 -9.53 10.01
N ASP A 23 17.03 -10.70 9.84
CA ASP A 23 16.92 -11.71 10.90
C ASP A 23 18.08 -12.73 10.85
N TRP A 24 18.04 -13.70 11.75
CA TRP A 24 19.08 -14.74 11.84
C TRP A 24 19.19 -15.65 10.60
N ASN A 25 18.19 -15.65 9.70
CA ASN A 25 18.25 -16.42 8.46
C ASN A 25 19.03 -15.67 7.36
N GLY A 26 19.42 -14.40 7.61
CA GLY A 26 20.20 -13.59 6.69
C GLY A 26 19.40 -12.85 5.65
N HIS A 27 18.07 -12.84 5.73
CA HIS A 27 17.18 -12.07 4.86
C HIS A 27 16.23 -11.17 5.66
N MET A 28 15.52 -10.28 4.97
CA MET A 28 14.59 -9.34 5.61
C MET A 28 13.52 -10.07 6.40
N ASN A 29 13.41 -9.75 7.69
CA ASN A 29 12.40 -10.31 8.58
C ASN A 29 11.00 -9.93 8.13
N VAL A 30 10.06 -10.85 8.29
CA VAL A 30 8.66 -10.76 7.88
C VAL A 30 7.97 -9.45 8.30
N GLY A 31 8.25 -8.95 9.51
CA GLY A 31 7.65 -7.72 10.01
C GLY A 31 8.09 -6.47 9.27
N PHE A 32 9.32 -6.42 8.76
CA PHE A 32 9.85 -5.25 8.07
C PHE A 32 9.31 -5.09 6.64
N TYR A 33 8.82 -6.17 6.00
CA TYR A 33 8.02 -6.04 4.77
C TYR A 33 6.78 -5.18 5.04
N VAL A 34 6.08 -5.41 6.17
CA VAL A 34 4.90 -4.62 6.55
C VAL A 34 5.28 -3.17 6.82
N VAL A 35 6.42 -2.91 7.50
CA VAL A 35 6.94 -1.55 7.71
C VAL A 35 7.23 -0.83 6.39
N ALA A 36 7.86 -1.51 5.42
CA ALA A 36 8.13 -0.93 4.11
C ALA A 36 6.83 -0.65 3.33
N PHE A 37 5.84 -1.54 3.41
CA PHE A 37 4.51 -1.31 2.81
C PHE A 37 3.74 -0.18 3.47
N ASP A 38 3.85 -0.01 4.80
CA ASP A 38 3.25 1.11 5.52
C ASP A 38 3.79 2.46 5.01
N LYS A 39 5.10 2.56 4.76
CA LYS A 39 5.70 3.74 4.12
C LYS A 39 5.21 3.98 2.69
N ALA A 40 4.93 2.92 1.95
CA ALA A 40 4.30 3.05 0.63
C ALA A 40 2.83 3.52 0.74
N THR A 41 2.11 3.12 1.81
CA THR A 41 0.77 3.62 2.12
C THR A 41 0.81 5.12 2.45
N ASP A 42 1.80 5.61 3.22
CA ASP A 42 2.02 7.04 3.43
C ASP A 42 2.15 7.79 2.09
N THR A 43 2.97 7.24 1.16
CA THR A 43 3.16 7.80 -0.19
C THR A 43 1.85 7.83 -1.00
N LEU A 44 1.00 6.80 -0.88
CA LEU A 44 -0.33 6.80 -1.49
C LEU A 44 -1.23 7.87 -0.86
N CYS A 45 -1.26 7.97 0.48
CA CYS A 45 -2.07 8.94 1.20
C CYS A 45 -1.73 10.39 0.85
N GLU A 46 -0.47 10.69 0.55
CA GLU A 46 -0.05 12.00 0.02
C GLU A 46 -0.74 12.35 -1.30
N GLN A 47 -1.00 11.36 -2.17
CA GLN A 47 -1.63 11.58 -3.47
C GLN A 47 -3.06 12.12 -3.34
N PHE A 48 -3.80 11.74 -2.32
CA PHE A 48 -5.16 12.24 -2.07
C PHE A 48 -5.26 13.19 -0.86
N GLY A 49 -4.12 13.63 -0.30
CA GLY A 49 -4.06 14.70 0.70
C GLY A 49 -4.41 14.26 2.12
N CYS A 50 -4.45 12.95 2.40
CA CYS A 50 -4.70 12.40 3.74
C CYS A 50 -3.41 11.88 4.40
N SER A 51 -2.31 12.64 4.27
CA SER A 51 -1.01 12.37 4.90
C SER A 51 -0.93 12.88 6.34
N TRP A 52 0.28 12.98 6.88
CA TRP A 52 0.55 13.50 8.22
C TRP A 52 -0.14 14.84 8.54
N ASP A 53 -0.21 15.78 7.57
CA ASP A 53 -0.83 17.09 7.79
C ASP A 53 -2.35 16.98 7.98
N TYR A 54 -3.00 15.98 7.37
CA TYR A 54 -4.42 15.71 7.57
C TYR A 54 -4.74 15.38 9.03
N THR A 55 -3.89 14.56 9.66
CA THR A 55 -4.03 14.21 11.08
C THR A 55 -3.56 15.34 12.00
N ARG A 56 -2.45 16.01 11.67
CA ARG A 56 -1.92 17.13 12.47
C ARG A 56 -2.86 18.34 12.53
N GLN A 57 -3.64 18.56 11.48
CA GLN A 57 -4.67 19.60 11.42
C GLN A 57 -6.01 19.15 12.02
N GLU A 58 -6.05 17.97 12.63
CA GLU A 58 -7.23 17.41 13.30
C GLU A 58 -8.46 17.26 12.37
N ILE A 59 -8.24 17.11 11.06
CA ILE A 59 -9.30 16.90 10.08
C ILE A 59 -9.77 15.45 10.11
N GLY A 60 -8.83 14.51 10.05
CA GLY A 60 -9.13 13.08 10.06
C GLY A 60 -7.88 12.22 10.17
N MET A 61 -8.07 10.92 10.08
CA MET A 61 -7.04 9.89 10.11
C MET A 61 -7.37 8.79 9.12
N THR A 62 -6.37 7.99 8.78
CA THR A 62 -6.57 6.75 8.01
C THR A 62 -6.23 5.55 8.88
N PHE A 63 -7.11 4.54 8.89
CA PHE A 63 -6.90 3.29 9.61
C PHE A 63 -6.88 2.12 8.64
N VAL A 64 -5.88 1.25 8.76
CA VAL A 64 -5.87 -0.04 8.09
C VAL A 64 -6.81 -0.98 8.85
N LEU A 65 -7.79 -1.54 8.15
CA LEU A 65 -8.77 -2.46 8.71
C LEU A 65 -8.35 -3.92 8.52
N GLU A 66 -7.70 -4.21 7.41
CA GLU A 66 -7.32 -5.55 7.00
C GLU A 66 -6.09 -5.47 6.12
N ALA A 67 -5.18 -6.44 6.26
CA ALA A 67 -4.01 -6.58 5.44
C ALA A 67 -3.76 -8.07 5.15
N HIS A 68 -3.44 -8.38 3.89
CA HIS A 68 -3.04 -9.72 3.48
C HIS A 68 -1.69 -9.63 2.76
N VAL A 69 -0.66 -10.17 3.40
CA VAL A 69 0.71 -10.15 2.86
C VAL A 69 1.05 -11.50 2.26
N THR A 70 1.66 -11.50 1.06
CA THR A 70 2.28 -12.66 0.46
C THR A 70 3.77 -12.43 0.29
N TYR A 71 4.57 -13.45 0.49
CA TYR A 71 6.03 -13.44 0.35
C TYR A 71 6.40 -14.38 -0.77
N ASP A 72 6.96 -13.85 -1.86
CA ASP A 72 7.23 -14.61 -3.07
C ASP A 72 8.72 -14.94 -3.22
N ARG A 73 9.59 -13.97 -2.86
CA ARG A 73 11.04 -14.14 -2.92
C ARG A 73 11.72 -13.26 -1.87
N GLU A 74 12.76 -13.78 -1.22
CA GLU A 74 13.53 -13.06 -0.22
C GLU A 74 14.29 -11.86 -0.79
N VAL A 75 14.55 -10.89 0.09
CA VAL A 75 15.49 -9.79 -0.13
C VAL A 75 16.46 -9.70 1.05
N THR A 76 17.68 -9.23 0.79
CA THR A 76 18.81 -9.22 1.73
C THR A 76 19.26 -7.79 2.02
N GLN A 77 20.18 -7.63 2.99
CA GLN A 77 20.70 -6.31 3.36
C GLN A 77 21.26 -5.55 2.15
N GLY A 78 20.84 -4.30 2.01
CA GLY A 78 21.31 -3.41 0.95
C GLY A 78 20.52 -3.52 -0.35
N ASP A 79 19.63 -4.51 -0.49
CA ASP A 79 18.82 -4.65 -1.70
C ASP A 79 17.92 -3.44 -1.90
N PRO A 80 17.88 -2.86 -3.11
CA PRO A 80 17.01 -1.74 -3.43
C PRO A 80 15.59 -2.23 -3.68
N LEU A 81 14.63 -1.57 -3.04
CA LEU A 81 13.21 -1.89 -3.15
C LEU A 81 12.46 -0.85 -3.98
N ARG A 82 11.59 -1.32 -4.85
CA ARG A 82 10.61 -0.54 -5.60
C ARG A 82 9.22 -1.05 -5.24
N ILE A 83 8.36 -0.18 -4.71
CA ILE A 83 7.00 -0.56 -4.35
C ILE A 83 6.01 0.21 -5.21
N THR A 84 5.18 -0.52 -5.93
CA THR A 84 4.07 0.03 -6.72
C THR A 84 2.75 -0.17 -5.98
N THR A 85 1.77 0.69 -6.29
CA THR A 85 0.44 0.62 -5.68
C THR A 85 -0.63 0.64 -6.75
N GLN A 86 -1.56 -0.30 -6.69
CA GLN A 86 -2.75 -0.35 -7.54
C GLN A 86 -4.01 -0.24 -6.68
N ILE A 87 -4.86 0.75 -6.96
CA ILE A 87 -6.19 0.83 -6.39
C ILE A 87 -7.07 -0.21 -7.08
N LEU A 88 -7.75 -1.04 -6.28
CA LEU A 88 -8.65 -2.11 -6.73
C LEU A 88 -10.10 -1.67 -6.67
N ASP A 89 -10.49 -0.99 -5.56
CA ASP A 89 -11.87 -0.52 -5.35
C ASP A 89 -11.91 0.62 -4.31
N HIS A 90 -12.99 1.35 -4.25
CA HIS A 90 -13.24 2.37 -3.23
C HIS A 90 -14.74 2.62 -3.02
N ASP A 91 -15.09 3.13 -1.86
CA ASP A 91 -16.41 3.66 -1.57
C ASP A 91 -16.32 5.03 -0.86
N ALA A 92 -17.44 5.48 -0.30
CA ALA A 92 -17.50 6.77 0.36
C ALA A 92 -16.51 6.92 1.54
N LYS A 93 -16.03 5.81 2.15
CA LYS A 93 -15.21 5.80 3.37
C LYS A 93 -13.96 4.97 3.27
N ARG A 94 -13.91 3.98 2.35
CA ARG A 94 -12.87 2.96 2.29
C ARG A 94 -12.12 3.00 0.96
N LEU A 95 -10.88 2.53 1.02
CA LEU A 95 -10.02 2.35 -0.14
C LEU A 95 -9.41 0.95 -0.07
N HIS A 96 -9.63 0.15 -1.12
CA HIS A 96 -9.07 -1.17 -1.32
C HIS A 96 -7.96 -1.09 -2.35
N PHE A 97 -6.77 -1.52 -2.00
CA PHE A 97 -5.60 -1.43 -2.87
C PHE A 97 -4.59 -2.54 -2.57
N ILE A 98 -3.65 -2.73 -3.49
CA ILE A 98 -2.55 -3.69 -3.33
C ILE A 98 -1.23 -3.00 -3.64
N HIS A 99 -0.25 -3.24 -2.77
CA HIS A 99 1.15 -2.94 -3.02
C HIS A 99 1.86 -4.16 -3.59
N ALA A 100 2.78 -3.93 -4.53
CA ALA A 100 3.69 -4.94 -5.04
C ALA A 100 5.13 -4.45 -4.84
N MET A 101 5.92 -5.19 -4.06
CA MET A 101 7.32 -4.90 -3.78
C MET A 101 8.21 -5.71 -4.73
N TYR A 102 9.06 -5.01 -5.44
CA TYR A 102 10.04 -5.58 -6.37
C TYR A 102 11.46 -5.27 -5.89
N HIS A 103 12.39 -6.20 -6.17
CA HIS A 103 13.81 -5.86 -6.17
C HIS A 103 14.06 -4.87 -7.32
N ALA A 104 14.48 -3.63 -6.99
CA ALA A 104 14.46 -2.54 -7.97
C ALA A 104 15.43 -2.73 -9.14
N THR A 105 16.51 -3.48 -8.95
CA THR A 105 17.53 -3.74 -10.00
C THR A 105 17.22 -5.02 -10.76
N GLU A 106 16.90 -6.12 -10.05
CA GLU A 106 16.68 -7.44 -10.68
C GLU A 106 15.25 -7.61 -11.21
N GLY A 107 14.30 -6.78 -10.76
CA GLY A 107 12.93 -6.73 -11.27
C GLY A 107 11.98 -7.83 -10.77
N TYR A 108 12.42 -8.77 -9.95
CA TYR A 108 11.53 -9.81 -9.44
C TYR A 108 10.58 -9.29 -8.36
N LEU A 109 9.39 -9.89 -8.28
CA LEU A 109 8.42 -9.66 -7.23
C LEU A 109 8.92 -10.32 -5.94
N ALA A 110 9.10 -9.54 -4.88
CA ALA A 110 9.51 -10.02 -3.56
C ALA A 110 8.32 -10.31 -2.65
N ALA A 111 7.33 -9.42 -2.62
CA ALA A 111 6.16 -9.54 -1.77
C ALA A 111 4.99 -8.70 -2.28
N THR A 112 3.78 -9.00 -1.82
CA THR A 112 2.62 -8.13 -2.00
C THR A 112 1.93 -7.87 -0.67
N ASN A 113 1.22 -6.74 -0.57
CA ASN A 113 0.35 -6.43 0.56
C ASN A 113 -0.96 -5.85 0.04
N GLU A 114 -2.05 -6.60 0.18
CA GLU A 114 -3.41 -6.16 -0.11
C GLU A 114 -4.01 -5.56 1.15
N LEU A 115 -4.59 -4.36 1.05
CA LEU A 115 -5.06 -3.59 2.20
C LEU A 115 -6.45 -3.01 1.99
N MET A 116 -7.19 -2.94 3.10
CA MET A 116 -8.39 -2.13 3.25
C MET A 116 -8.09 -0.95 4.18
N LEU A 117 -8.13 0.26 3.65
CA LEU A 117 -7.94 1.51 4.39
C LEU A 117 -9.29 2.20 4.60
N MET A 118 -9.47 2.86 5.74
CA MET A 118 -10.70 3.59 6.06
C MET A 118 -10.40 4.99 6.58
N ASN A 119 -11.23 5.96 6.16
CA ASN A 119 -11.21 7.31 6.70
C ASN A 119 -11.93 7.38 8.04
N ILE A 120 -11.30 8.06 9.00
CA ILE A 120 -11.78 8.27 10.36
C ILE A 120 -11.86 9.77 10.62
N ASP A 121 -12.99 10.24 11.09
CA ASP A 121 -13.13 11.61 11.61
C ASP A 121 -12.30 11.79 12.88
N TYR A 122 -11.52 12.87 12.93
CA TYR A 122 -10.55 13.07 14.01
C TYR A 122 -11.24 13.24 15.38
N ALA A 123 -12.30 14.03 15.44
CA ALA A 123 -12.97 14.41 16.70
C ALA A 123 -13.80 13.26 17.27
N SER A 124 -14.62 12.60 16.44
CA SER A 124 -15.50 11.53 16.87
C SER A 124 -14.84 10.16 16.96
N ARG A 125 -13.68 9.98 16.33
CA ARG A 125 -12.96 8.69 16.22
C ARG A 125 -13.78 7.61 15.53
N ARG A 126 -14.72 7.99 14.67
CA ARG A 126 -15.60 7.09 13.92
C ARG A 126 -15.35 7.17 12.42
N SER A 127 -15.71 6.11 11.70
CA SER A 127 -15.64 6.11 10.24
C SER A 127 -16.47 7.25 9.64
N ALA A 128 -15.91 7.97 8.71
CA ALA A 128 -16.55 9.09 8.02
C ALA A 128 -16.27 9.04 6.51
N PRO A 129 -17.11 9.66 5.69
CA PRO A 129 -16.82 9.82 4.27
C PRO A 129 -15.47 10.54 4.07
N TRP A 130 -14.77 10.21 2.98
CA TRP A 130 -13.62 10.99 2.54
C TRP A 130 -14.02 12.44 2.32
N PRO A 131 -13.20 13.44 2.74
CA PRO A 131 -13.43 14.84 2.36
C PRO A 131 -13.46 14.98 0.84
N ASP A 132 -14.19 15.97 0.31
CA ASP A 132 -14.37 16.15 -1.13
C ASP A 132 -13.05 16.21 -1.89
N PHE A 133 -12.04 16.92 -1.34
CA PHE A 133 -10.72 17.01 -1.95
C PHE A 133 -10.01 15.65 -2.08
N ALA A 134 -10.18 14.76 -1.11
CA ALA A 134 -9.59 13.43 -1.12
C ALA A 134 -10.39 12.49 -2.04
N ARG A 135 -11.72 12.53 -1.96
CA ARG A 135 -12.62 11.73 -2.78
C ARG A 135 -12.39 11.95 -4.26
N GLU A 136 -12.34 13.21 -4.72
CA GLU A 136 -12.08 13.54 -6.12
C GLU A 136 -10.75 13.00 -6.64
N ARG A 137 -9.71 13.00 -5.79
CA ARG A 137 -8.38 12.48 -6.15
C ARG A 137 -8.36 10.95 -6.14
N ILE A 138 -9.03 10.31 -5.18
CA ILE A 138 -9.21 8.85 -5.15
C ILE A 138 -9.94 8.36 -6.39
N GLU A 139 -11.04 9.03 -6.79
CA GLU A 139 -11.80 8.70 -8.01
C GLU A 139 -10.92 8.78 -9.27
N LYS A 140 -10.07 9.81 -9.39
CA LYS A 140 -9.14 9.96 -10.53
C LYS A 140 -8.08 8.86 -10.55
N LEU A 141 -7.48 8.53 -9.40
CA LEU A 141 -6.51 7.44 -9.27
C LEU A 141 -7.16 6.09 -9.60
N ALA A 142 -8.34 5.82 -9.06
CA ALA A 142 -9.08 4.59 -9.33
C ALA A 142 -9.44 4.45 -10.81
N ALA A 143 -9.86 5.54 -11.45
CA ALA A 143 -10.13 5.56 -12.89
C ALA A 143 -8.87 5.26 -13.73
N ALA A 144 -7.72 5.81 -13.35
CA ALA A 144 -6.44 5.53 -14.03
C ALA A 144 -6.01 4.05 -13.86
N HIS A 145 -6.27 3.45 -12.69
CA HIS A 145 -5.90 2.06 -12.40
C HIS A 145 -6.90 1.02 -12.93
N LYS A 146 -8.12 1.42 -13.22
CA LYS A 146 -9.20 0.51 -13.68
C LYS A 146 -8.84 -0.39 -14.88
N PRO A 147 -8.05 0.07 -15.88
CA PRO A 147 -7.65 -0.78 -17.01
C PRO A 147 -6.61 -1.85 -16.66
N LEU A 148 -5.96 -1.77 -15.50
CA LEU A 148 -4.95 -2.74 -15.11
C LEU A 148 -5.57 -4.09 -14.76
N PRO A 149 -4.91 -5.21 -15.08
CA PRO A 149 -5.33 -6.50 -14.58
C PRO A 149 -5.25 -6.55 -13.06
N VAL A 150 -6.20 -7.22 -12.42
CA VAL A 150 -6.15 -7.46 -10.97
C VAL A 150 -5.00 -8.46 -10.71
N PRO A 151 -4.06 -8.13 -9.79
CA PRO A 151 -2.97 -9.04 -9.46
C PRO A 151 -3.48 -10.38 -8.91
N GLU A 152 -2.81 -11.48 -9.25
CA GLU A 152 -3.20 -12.84 -8.80
C GLU A 152 -3.20 -13.02 -7.28
N GLN A 153 -2.45 -12.15 -6.57
CA GLN A 153 -2.36 -12.15 -5.11
C GLN A 153 -3.58 -11.49 -4.45
N ALA A 154 -4.32 -10.65 -5.19
CA ALA A 154 -5.50 -9.97 -4.64
C ALA A 154 -6.66 -10.96 -4.40
N GLY A 155 -7.32 -10.84 -3.24
CA GLY A 155 -8.43 -11.69 -2.85
C GLY A 155 -8.04 -13.15 -2.53
N ARG A 156 -6.76 -13.45 -2.31
CA ARG A 156 -6.30 -14.80 -1.97
C ARG A 156 -6.77 -15.22 -0.59
N ILE A 157 -7.15 -16.48 -0.50
CA ILE A 157 -7.44 -17.15 0.78
C ILE A 157 -6.22 -18.01 1.16
N ILE A 158 -5.81 -17.92 2.44
CA ILE A 158 -4.74 -18.78 2.97
C ILE A 158 -5.25 -20.24 3.01
N ALA A 159 -4.68 -21.07 2.13
CA ALA A 159 -5.05 -22.47 2.05
C ALA A 159 -3.91 -23.34 1.47
N ILE A 160 -3.84 -24.58 1.91
CA ILE A 160 -2.95 -25.58 1.30
C ILE A 160 -3.57 -26.09 0.00
N LYS A 161 -2.99 -25.68 -1.15
CA LYS A 161 -3.41 -26.19 -2.47
C LYS A 161 -2.86 -27.60 -2.67
N ARG A 162 -3.73 -28.61 -2.63
CA ARG A 162 -3.36 -30.00 -2.95
C ARG A 162 -3.55 -30.22 -4.46
N LYS A 163 -2.51 -30.72 -5.12
CA LYS A 163 -2.66 -31.20 -6.51
C LYS A 163 -3.68 -32.35 -6.47
N LYS A 164 -4.66 -32.30 -7.36
CA LYS A 164 -5.58 -33.42 -7.63
C LYS A 164 -4.84 -34.51 -8.34
#